data_eabbcf20a15c37a770778e12af99ac30
#
_entry.id   eabbcf20a15c37a770778e12af99ac30
#
_cell.length_a   1.000
_cell.length_b   1.000
_cell.length_c   1.000
_cell.angle_alpha   90.00
_cell.angle_beta   90.00
_cell.angle_gamma   90.00
#
_symmetry.space_group_name_H-M   'P 1'
#
loop_
_entity.id
_entity.type
_entity.pdbx_description
1 polymer ?
#
loop_
_entity_poly.entity_id
_entity_poly.type
_entity_poly.pdbx_seq_one_letter_code
_entity_poly.pdbx_strand_id
1 'polypeptide(L)'
;MATITREQIGSLHDKITVQMVKEDYVPGFEKAMKGYAKTVQVPGFRKGMVPAGMVKKMYGPSIFNEEIIRTASKELETYLQKENLAIFAQPLMMPNESNYQLDMNNPQDVSFSFEVGLKPTFDIKPIQDKAKLTRYSIEVADTMIADELVRLQRRYGKAEPQETVVNADDIIYATYHKCDATGAVVDANAKQEDTVLFDKLPKGMQTLLMGKKAEDTFTIVPNQVCGADELTAFLKDPLKTTETDAATTYQVTLTKVARLIPRDLDETLYAEVFPNAAITTLDAFKEKLKEELGKEFVRISKERLTNEMYELLVHQTKLDLPVAFLKRWMKEGQEKVRTDEEVEAEFGSFDHQLRWTLISDKLIVENKIQVNLDDVKNSLKAQVMSYFGMGADDEAPWMDGYMDKIMKDEKTIDETYRKMLFDRLFEYLETQFTIQDKKVSEEEFFKLQDPHATHHHH
;
A
#
# COMPACT_ATOMS: atom_id res chain seq x y z
N MET A 1 16.98 -30.81 -33.71
CA MET A 1 17.28 -29.89 -32.56
C MET A 1 17.14 -28.48 -33.06
N ALA A 2 16.37 -27.67 -32.33
CA ALA A 2 16.20 -26.28 -32.68
C ALA A 2 17.51 -25.52 -32.65
N THR A 3 17.71 -24.60 -33.58
CA THR A 3 18.86 -23.67 -33.61
C THR A 3 18.43 -22.39 -32.90
N ILE A 4 19.21 -21.95 -31.92
CA ILE A 4 18.90 -20.72 -31.18
C ILE A 4 19.95 -19.69 -31.40
N THR A 5 19.52 -18.49 -31.77
CA THR A 5 20.40 -17.31 -31.93
C THR A 5 19.98 -16.23 -30.95
N ARG A 6 20.95 -15.53 -30.36
CA ARG A 6 20.75 -14.44 -29.42
C ARG A 6 21.35 -13.16 -29.96
N GLU A 7 20.60 -12.08 -29.92
CA GLU A 7 20.98 -10.74 -30.37
C GLU A 7 20.63 -9.73 -29.27
N GLN A 8 21.60 -8.90 -28.89
CA GLN A 8 21.34 -7.81 -27.94
C GLN A 8 20.71 -6.65 -28.70
N ILE A 9 19.49 -6.28 -28.33
CA ILE A 9 18.73 -5.18 -28.96
C ILE A 9 18.66 -3.93 -28.08
N GLY A 10 19.09 -4.03 -26.82
CA GLY A 10 19.14 -2.92 -25.86
C GLY A 10 19.96 -3.26 -24.61
N SER A 11 20.01 -2.33 -23.65
CA SER A 11 20.63 -2.61 -22.36
C SER A 11 19.81 -3.67 -21.62
N LEU A 12 20.45 -4.81 -21.28
CA LEU A 12 19.79 -5.96 -20.63
C LEU A 12 18.52 -6.45 -21.38
N HIS A 13 18.48 -6.20 -22.69
CA HIS A 13 17.34 -6.50 -23.52
C HIS A 13 17.79 -7.25 -24.78
N ASP A 14 17.41 -8.50 -24.84
CA ASP A 14 17.83 -9.42 -25.90
C ASP A 14 16.65 -9.93 -26.72
N LYS A 15 16.92 -10.17 -28.01
CA LYS A 15 16.08 -10.94 -28.90
C LYS A 15 16.67 -12.33 -29.03
N ILE A 16 15.87 -13.34 -28.71
CA ILE A 16 16.24 -14.74 -28.87
C ILE A 16 15.36 -15.33 -29.95
N THR A 17 15.98 -15.84 -31.01
CA THR A 17 15.28 -16.47 -32.13
C THR A 17 15.47 -17.97 -32.08
N VAL A 18 14.35 -18.68 -32.02
CA VAL A 18 14.27 -20.16 -32.01
C VAL A 18 13.86 -20.61 -33.40
N GLN A 19 14.78 -21.25 -34.11
CA GLN A 19 14.56 -21.85 -35.44
C GLN A 19 14.37 -23.35 -35.26
N MET A 20 13.20 -23.86 -35.65
CA MET A 20 12.80 -25.26 -35.54
C MET A 20 12.60 -25.86 -36.91
N VAL A 21 13.13 -27.05 -37.13
CA VAL A 21 12.81 -27.87 -38.28
C VAL A 21 11.52 -28.68 -37.96
N LYS A 22 10.82 -29.11 -39.00
CA LYS A 22 9.53 -29.83 -38.81
C LYS A 22 9.66 -31.08 -37.94
N GLU A 23 10.84 -31.70 -37.92
CA GLU A 23 11.14 -32.88 -37.10
C GLU A 23 11.13 -32.56 -35.60
N ASP A 24 11.26 -31.31 -35.20
CA ASP A 24 11.29 -30.91 -33.79
C ASP A 24 9.87 -30.85 -33.19
N TYR A 25 8.84 -30.51 -33.97
CA TYR A 25 7.49 -30.28 -33.47
C TYR A 25 6.41 -31.25 -33.98
N VAL A 26 6.59 -31.88 -35.17
CA VAL A 26 5.61 -32.80 -35.73
C VAL A 26 5.34 -34.01 -34.83
N PRO A 27 6.35 -34.66 -34.22
CA PRO A 27 6.10 -35.78 -33.30
C PRO A 27 5.26 -35.36 -32.08
N GLY A 28 5.48 -34.13 -31.57
CA GLY A 28 4.69 -33.52 -30.47
C GLY A 28 3.23 -33.34 -30.90
N PHE A 29 3.01 -32.76 -32.09
CA PHE A 29 1.69 -32.59 -32.66
C PHE A 29 0.93 -33.92 -32.82
N GLU A 30 1.55 -34.95 -33.36
CA GLU A 30 0.92 -36.28 -33.47
C GLU A 30 0.53 -36.87 -32.13
N LYS A 31 1.37 -36.70 -31.11
CA LYS A 31 1.10 -37.13 -29.74
C LYS A 31 -0.06 -36.34 -29.13
N ALA A 32 -0.08 -35.02 -29.29
CA ALA A 32 -1.16 -34.13 -28.81
C ALA A 32 -2.49 -34.50 -29.49
N MET A 33 -2.50 -34.71 -30.80
CA MET A 33 -3.69 -35.15 -31.54
C MET A 33 -4.22 -36.48 -31.05
N LYS A 34 -3.36 -37.48 -30.79
CA LYS A 34 -3.77 -38.78 -30.24
C LYS A 34 -4.34 -38.62 -28.80
N GLY A 35 -3.80 -37.73 -28.02
CA GLY A 35 -4.29 -37.40 -26.68
C GLY A 35 -5.68 -36.77 -26.74
N TYR A 36 -5.81 -35.75 -27.57
CA TYR A 36 -7.07 -34.99 -27.75
C TYR A 36 -8.21 -35.86 -28.28
N ALA A 37 -7.90 -36.74 -29.24
CA ALA A 37 -8.92 -37.67 -29.81
C ALA A 37 -9.54 -38.60 -28.75
N LYS A 38 -8.83 -38.91 -27.64
CA LYS A 38 -9.36 -39.73 -26.54
C LYS A 38 -10.26 -38.93 -25.57
N THR A 39 -10.13 -37.62 -25.52
CA THR A 39 -10.83 -36.78 -24.56
C THR A 39 -11.93 -35.91 -25.18
N VAL A 40 -11.86 -35.66 -26.49
CA VAL A 40 -12.80 -34.78 -27.21
C VAL A 40 -14.22 -35.32 -27.14
N GLN A 41 -15.16 -34.40 -26.94
CA GLN A 41 -16.58 -34.68 -26.96
C GLN A 41 -17.21 -33.89 -28.11
N VAL A 42 -17.80 -34.63 -29.07
CA VAL A 42 -18.49 -34.04 -30.24
C VAL A 42 -19.94 -34.50 -30.22
N PRO A 43 -20.94 -33.63 -30.44
CA PRO A 43 -22.33 -34.01 -30.52
C PRO A 43 -22.53 -35.17 -31.54
N GLY A 44 -23.25 -36.21 -31.14
CA GLY A 44 -23.46 -37.40 -31.95
C GLY A 44 -22.42 -38.52 -31.80
N PHE A 45 -21.35 -38.32 -31.02
CA PHE A 45 -20.34 -39.34 -30.77
C PHE A 45 -20.11 -39.55 -29.26
N ARG A 46 -19.87 -40.80 -28.89
CA ARG A 46 -19.41 -41.12 -27.52
C ARG A 46 -17.96 -40.59 -27.32
N LYS A 47 -17.64 -40.07 -26.14
CA LYS A 47 -16.31 -39.60 -25.77
C LYS A 47 -15.21 -40.63 -26.16
N GLY A 48 -14.22 -40.18 -26.91
CA GLY A 48 -13.12 -41.01 -27.40
C GLY A 48 -13.45 -41.91 -28.61
N MET A 49 -14.66 -41.84 -29.17
CA MET A 49 -15.08 -42.62 -30.35
C MET A 49 -15.28 -41.74 -31.59
N VAL A 50 -14.81 -40.51 -31.55
CA VAL A 50 -14.83 -39.62 -32.73
C VAL A 50 -13.79 -40.10 -33.74
N PRO A 51 -14.14 -40.26 -35.04
CA PRO A 51 -13.16 -40.64 -36.04
C PRO A 51 -11.97 -39.68 -36.12
N ALA A 52 -10.73 -40.23 -36.13
CA ALA A 52 -9.51 -39.41 -36.04
C ALA A 52 -9.41 -38.36 -37.16
N GLY A 53 -9.92 -38.66 -38.38
CA GLY A 53 -9.96 -37.71 -39.48
C GLY A 53 -10.89 -36.52 -39.21
N MET A 54 -11.98 -36.74 -38.50
CA MET A 54 -12.92 -35.67 -38.12
C MET A 54 -12.27 -34.77 -37.02
N VAL A 55 -11.64 -35.38 -36.02
CA VAL A 55 -10.92 -34.65 -34.99
C VAL A 55 -9.80 -33.80 -35.62
N LYS A 56 -9.02 -34.39 -36.54
CA LYS A 56 -7.94 -33.67 -37.25
C LYS A 56 -8.48 -32.51 -38.07
N LYS A 57 -9.64 -32.65 -38.74
CA LYS A 57 -10.27 -31.60 -39.54
C LYS A 57 -10.77 -30.45 -38.66
N MET A 58 -11.38 -30.76 -37.51
CA MET A 58 -12.01 -29.75 -36.64
C MET A 58 -11.02 -29.03 -35.73
N TYR A 59 -10.07 -29.75 -35.19
CA TYR A 59 -9.17 -29.23 -34.12
C TYR A 59 -7.69 -29.26 -34.52
N GLY A 60 -7.36 -29.92 -35.62
CA GLY A 60 -5.97 -30.08 -36.08
C GLY A 60 -5.22 -28.77 -36.23
N PRO A 61 -5.75 -27.74 -36.90
CA PRO A 61 -5.06 -26.46 -37.07
C PRO A 61 -4.75 -25.78 -35.73
N SER A 62 -5.69 -25.77 -34.78
CA SER A 62 -5.48 -25.17 -33.47
C SER A 62 -4.42 -25.92 -32.67
N ILE A 63 -4.54 -27.26 -32.59
CA ILE A 63 -3.56 -28.10 -31.87
C ILE A 63 -2.17 -28.01 -32.53
N PHE A 64 -2.11 -27.86 -33.85
CA PHE A 64 -0.84 -27.72 -34.57
C PHE A 64 -0.13 -26.40 -34.20
N ASN A 65 -0.86 -25.30 -34.21
CA ASN A 65 -0.34 -23.99 -33.82
C ASN A 65 0.09 -23.96 -32.35
N GLU A 66 -0.75 -24.50 -31.45
CA GLU A 66 -0.41 -24.58 -30.03
C GLU A 66 0.85 -25.41 -29.77
N GLU A 67 1.00 -26.55 -30.48
CA GLU A 67 2.17 -27.43 -30.28
C GLU A 67 3.46 -26.80 -30.79
N ILE A 68 3.41 -26.06 -31.92
CA ILE A 68 4.56 -25.33 -32.44
C ILE A 68 5.02 -24.27 -31.43
N ILE A 69 4.08 -23.44 -30.95
CA ILE A 69 4.37 -22.40 -29.94
C ILE A 69 4.91 -23.03 -28.66
N ARG A 70 4.29 -24.09 -28.19
CA ARG A 70 4.73 -24.83 -27.00
C ARG A 70 6.15 -25.38 -27.15
N THR A 71 6.46 -25.94 -28.31
CA THR A 71 7.81 -26.45 -28.59
C THR A 71 8.83 -25.33 -28.62
N ALA A 72 8.52 -24.20 -29.29
CA ALA A 72 9.39 -23.04 -29.32
C ALA A 72 9.66 -22.48 -27.91
N SER A 73 8.62 -22.36 -27.08
CA SER A 73 8.73 -21.87 -25.71
C SER A 73 9.58 -22.81 -24.84
N LYS A 74 9.42 -24.13 -25.00
CA LYS A 74 10.22 -25.13 -24.29
C LYS A 74 11.70 -25.09 -24.67
N GLU A 75 12.01 -24.96 -25.94
CA GLU A 75 13.39 -24.84 -26.43
C GLU A 75 14.02 -23.54 -25.91
N LEU A 76 13.29 -22.44 -25.92
CA LEU A 76 13.72 -21.18 -25.32
C LEU A 76 14.01 -21.32 -23.83
N GLU A 77 13.10 -21.93 -23.06
CA GLU A 77 13.29 -22.16 -21.62
C GLU A 77 14.55 -23.02 -21.34
N THR A 78 14.72 -24.10 -22.11
CA THR A 78 15.89 -24.95 -22.02
C THR A 78 17.19 -24.18 -22.30
N TYR A 79 17.17 -23.27 -23.28
CA TYR A 79 18.29 -22.40 -23.59
C TYR A 79 18.59 -21.41 -22.45
N LEU A 80 17.56 -20.73 -21.92
CA LEU A 80 17.72 -19.78 -20.81
C LEU A 80 18.32 -20.46 -19.56
N GLN A 81 17.89 -21.67 -19.26
CA GLN A 81 18.43 -22.47 -18.15
C GLN A 81 19.89 -22.88 -18.41
N LYS A 82 20.19 -23.36 -19.62
CA LYS A 82 21.55 -23.80 -19.99
C LYS A 82 22.55 -22.65 -19.93
N GLU A 83 22.17 -21.48 -20.43
CA GLU A 83 23.00 -20.26 -20.41
C GLU A 83 22.95 -19.53 -19.04
N ASN A 84 22.21 -20.07 -18.08
CA ASN A 84 22.04 -19.49 -16.74
C ASN A 84 21.59 -18.00 -16.79
N LEU A 85 20.67 -17.67 -17.71
CA LEU A 85 20.15 -16.32 -17.88
C LEU A 85 19.02 -16.05 -16.92
N ALA A 86 19.24 -15.14 -15.97
CA ALA A 86 18.20 -14.67 -15.07
C ALA A 86 17.33 -13.63 -15.78
N ILE A 87 16.03 -13.87 -15.90
CA ILE A 87 15.08 -13.00 -16.58
C ILE A 87 14.11 -12.34 -15.60
N PHE A 88 13.56 -11.17 -15.96
CA PHE A 88 12.58 -10.44 -15.13
C PHE A 88 11.19 -11.04 -15.17
N ALA A 89 10.77 -11.43 -16.36
CA ALA A 89 9.41 -11.89 -16.63
C ALA A 89 9.41 -12.92 -17.76
N GLN A 90 8.27 -13.49 -18.05
CA GLN A 90 8.12 -14.38 -19.20
C GLN A 90 8.52 -13.67 -20.50
N PRO A 91 9.27 -14.34 -21.39
CA PRO A 91 9.61 -13.83 -22.69
C PRO A 91 8.38 -13.39 -23.49
N LEU A 92 8.46 -12.24 -24.15
CA LEU A 92 7.42 -11.75 -25.02
C LEU A 92 7.66 -12.19 -26.45
N MET A 93 6.70 -12.87 -27.06
CA MET A 93 6.79 -13.23 -28.48
C MET A 93 6.74 -11.96 -29.32
N MET A 94 7.67 -11.84 -30.25
CA MET A 94 7.66 -10.76 -31.24
C MET A 94 6.69 -11.10 -32.38
N PRO A 95 6.02 -10.08 -32.95
CA PRO A 95 5.25 -10.30 -34.18
C PRO A 95 6.16 -10.95 -35.24
N ASN A 96 5.71 -12.05 -35.82
CA ASN A 96 6.47 -12.70 -36.87
C ASN A 96 6.56 -11.77 -38.09
N GLU A 97 7.77 -11.41 -38.47
CA GLU A 97 8.06 -10.68 -39.72
C GLU A 97 7.74 -11.56 -40.93
N SER A 98 7.71 -12.88 -40.76
CA SER A 98 7.36 -13.86 -41.77
C SER A 98 5.90 -14.31 -41.58
N ASN A 99 5.04 -14.01 -42.53
CA ASN A 99 3.66 -14.53 -42.57
C ASN A 99 3.70 -16.05 -42.82
N TYR A 100 4.04 -16.83 -41.78
CA TYR A 100 3.92 -18.28 -41.86
C TYR A 100 2.45 -18.65 -41.88
N GLN A 101 1.96 -19.14 -43.02
CA GLN A 101 0.75 -19.94 -43.02
C GLN A 101 1.13 -21.31 -42.48
N LEU A 102 0.92 -21.51 -41.17
CA LEU A 102 1.18 -22.80 -40.51
C LEU A 102 0.17 -23.83 -41.06
N ASP A 103 0.61 -24.65 -42.04
CA ASP A 103 -0.21 -25.70 -42.60
C ASP A 103 0.17 -27.08 -42.03
N MET A 104 -0.75 -27.68 -41.28
CA MET A 104 -0.54 -29.01 -40.70
C MET A 104 -0.43 -30.12 -41.74
N ASN A 105 -0.84 -29.88 -43.03
CA ASN A 105 -0.74 -30.84 -44.13
C ASN A 105 0.59 -30.74 -44.88
N ASN A 106 1.27 -29.61 -44.75
CA ASN A 106 2.60 -29.35 -45.30
C ASN A 106 3.50 -28.65 -44.31
N PRO A 107 3.94 -29.37 -43.22
CA PRO A 107 4.81 -28.81 -42.19
C PRO A 107 6.13 -28.30 -42.77
N GLN A 108 6.50 -27.08 -42.40
CA GLN A 108 7.73 -26.41 -42.84
C GLN A 108 8.58 -25.98 -41.64
N ASP A 109 9.83 -25.64 -41.88
CA ASP A 109 10.67 -25.05 -40.83
C ASP A 109 10.11 -23.67 -40.43
N VAL A 110 10.14 -23.41 -39.12
CA VAL A 110 9.55 -22.19 -38.52
C VAL A 110 10.58 -21.50 -37.65
N SER A 111 10.42 -20.19 -37.53
CA SER A 111 11.26 -19.38 -36.65
C SER A 111 10.41 -18.44 -35.81
N PHE A 112 10.65 -18.39 -34.51
CA PHE A 112 9.99 -17.49 -33.58
C PHE A 112 11.03 -16.65 -32.86
N SER A 113 10.77 -15.35 -32.77
CA SER A 113 11.60 -14.43 -32.01
C SER A 113 10.90 -14.04 -30.72
N PHE A 114 11.67 -13.99 -29.65
CA PHE A 114 11.21 -13.60 -28.31
C PHE A 114 12.07 -12.48 -27.77
N GLU A 115 11.44 -11.48 -27.18
CA GLU A 115 12.13 -10.48 -26.38
C GLU A 115 12.26 -10.96 -24.94
N VAL A 116 13.44 -10.71 -24.36
CA VAL A 116 13.80 -11.14 -23.02
C VAL A 116 14.48 -10.00 -22.29
N GLY A 117 13.95 -9.64 -21.14
CA GLY A 117 14.60 -8.69 -20.21
C GLY A 117 15.45 -9.44 -19.19
N LEU A 118 16.75 -9.15 -19.17
CA LEU A 118 17.71 -9.81 -18.28
C LEU A 118 17.81 -9.05 -16.96
N LYS A 119 17.93 -9.80 -15.84
CA LYS A 119 18.22 -9.21 -14.53
C LYS A 119 19.67 -8.70 -14.49
N PRO A 120 19.91 -7.49 -13.93
CA PRO A 120 21.25 -6.94 -13.80
C PRO A 120 22.04 -7.67 -12.71
N THR A 121 23.34 -7.63 -12.88
CA THR A 121 24.29 -7.81 -11.77
C THR A 121 24.70 -6.44 -11.26
N PHE A 122 24.66 -6.20 -9.94
CA PHE A 122 24.94 -4.90 -9.35
C PHE A 122 25.53 -5.02 -7.96
N ASP A 123 26.23 -3.97 -7.52
CA ASP A 123 26.76 -3.82 -6.17
C ASP A 123 25.98 -2.78 -5.40
N ILE A 124 25.80 -3.02 -4.11
CA ILE A 124 25.08 -2.09 -3.22
C ILE A 124 26.10 -1.20 -2.54
N LYS A 125 26.56 -0.16 -3.27
CA LYS A 125 27.59 0.78 -2.80
C LYS A 125 27.26 1.45 -1.46
N PRO A 126 26.04 1.90 -1.19
CA PRO A 126 25.72 2.53 0.11
C PRO A 126 26.09 1.66 1.32
N ILE A 127 25.99 0.33 1.19
CA ILE A 127 26.39 -0.61 2.25
C ILE A 127 27.92 -0.76 2.26
N GLN A 128 28.55 -0.94 1.10
CA GLN A 128 30.01 -1.07 0.98
C GLN A 128 30.74 0.16 1.55
N ASP A 129 30.20 1.35 1.29
CA ASP A 129 30.76 2.63 1.74
C ASP A 129 30.37 2.98 3.19
N LYS A 130 29.56 2.14 3.85
CA LYS A 130 29.01 2.40 5.19
C LYS A 130 28.40 3.80 5.30
N ALA A 131 27.47 4.11 4.41
CA ALA A 131 26.84 5.42 4.32
C ALA A 131 26.32 5.88 5.70
N LYS A 132 26.37 7.20 5.93
CA LYS A 132 25.97 7.78 7.21
C LYS A 132 24.49 8.10 7.21
N LEU A 133 23.83 7.71 8.28
CA LEU A 133 22.41 7.99 8.53
C LEU A 133 22.24 8.59 9.92
N THR A 134 21.16 9.30 10.15
CA THR A 134 20.86 9.91 11.45
C THR A 134 19.63 9.27 12.05
N ARG A 135 19.79 8.66 13.24
CA ARG A 135 18.64 8.22 14.04
C ARG A 135 18.29 9.35 15.01
N TYR A 136 17.08 9.87 14.87
CA TYR A 136 16.59 10.92 15.74
C TYR A 136 16.01 10.34 17.03
N SER A 137 16.32 10.96 18.15
CA SER A 137 15.75 10.63 19.47
C SER A 137 14.97 11.83 19.95
N ILE A 138 13.65 11.68 20.09
CA ILE A 138 12.76 12.76 20.53
C ILE A 138 12.64 12.67 22.05
N GLU A 139 13.00 13.75 22.73
CA GLU A 139 12.84 13.83 24.18
C GLU A 139 11.40 14.23 24.55
N VAL A 140 10.78 13.46 25.44
CA VAL A 140 9.44 13.80 25.96
C VAL A 140 9.60 14.95 26.98
N ALA A 141 9.20 16.15 26.57
CA ALA A 141 9.24 17.32 27.44
C ALA A 141 8.05 17.33 28.42
N ASP A 142 8.25 17.95 29.59
CA ASP A 142 7.18 18.05 30.57
C ASP A 142 5.98 18.87 30.08
N THR A 143 6.20 19.80 29.16
CA THR A 143 5.13 20.55 28.46
C THR A 143 4.21 19.62 27.67
N MET A 144 4.76 18.61 26.99
CA MET A 144 4.00 17.62 26.22
C MET A 144 3.12 16.78 27.16
N ILE A 145 3.63 16.41 28.34
CA ILE A 145 2.84 15.72 29.34
C ILE A 145 1.69 16.61 29.85
N ALA A 146 1.96 17.91 30.06
CA ALA A 146 0.91 18.85 30.47
C ALA A 146 -0.17 19.01 29.42
N ASP A 147 0.19 19.12 28.14
CA ASP A 147 -0.72 19.24 27.01
C ASP A 147 -1.53 17.94 26.84
N GLU A 148 -0.91 16.79 27.00
CA GLU A 148 -1.59 15.50 26.94
C GLU A 148 -2.59 15.31 28.07
N LEU A 149 -2.26 15.75 29.28
CA LEU A 149 -3.20 15.76 30.42
C LEU A 149 -4.44 16.59 30.10
N VAL A 150 -4.27 17.80 29.58
CA VAL A 150 -5.37 18.68 29.17
C VAL A 150 -6.20 18.01 28.06
N ARG A 151 -5.54 17.37 27.10
CA ARG A 151 -6.22 16.63 26.02
C ARG A 151 -7.06 15.46 26.56
N LEU A 152 -6.51 14.70 27.50
CA LEU A 152 -7.22 13.59 28.13
C LEU A 152 -8.40 14.09 28.99
N GLN A 153 -8.21 15.12 29.78
CA GLN A 153 -9.29 15.73 30.57
C GLN A 153 -10.45 16.18 29.66
N ARG A 154 -10.17 16.79 28.51
CA ARG A 154 -11.18 17.19 27.54
C ARG A 154 -11.82 15.97 26.86
N ARG A 155 -11.03 14.97 26.46
CA ARG A 155 -11.51 13.76 25.76
C ARG A 155 -12.48 12.95 26.61
N TYR A 156 -12.20 12.83 27.89
CA TYR A 156 -13.02 12.09 28.86
C TYR A 156 -13.98 13.00 29.64
N GLY A 157 -14.05 14.28 29.25
CA GLY A 157 -14.94 15.26 29.85
C GLY A 157 -16.43 14.99 29.57
N LYS A 158 -17.27 15.71 30.27
CA LYS A 158 -18.72 15.62 30.11
C LYS A 158 -19.29 16.87 29.46
N ALA A 159 -20.26 16.69 28.57
CA ALA A 159 -20.99 17.80 27.98
C ALA A 159 -22.20 18.17 28.86
N GLU A 160 -22.16 19.35 29.48
CA GLU A 160 -23.28 19.88 30.29
C GLU A 160 -24.07 20.90 29.47
N PRO A 161 -25.42 20.80 29.42
CA PRO A 161 -26.27 21.75 28.72
C PRO A 161 -26.02 23.19 29.16
N GLN A 162 -25.99 24.14 28.22
CA GLN A 162 -25.87 25.57 28.48
C GLN A 162 -26.97 26.32 27.75
N GLU A 163 -27.40 27.47 28.32
CA GLU A 163 -28.40 28.32 27.66
C GLU A 163 -27.81 29.15 26.53
N THR A 164 -26.59 29.66 26.68
CA THR A 164 -25.96 30.59 25.77
C THR A 164 -24.50 30.23 25.51
N VAL A 165 -24.02 30.58 24.33
CA VAL A 165 -22.60 30.47 23.92
C VAL A 165 -21.80 31.63 24.56
N VAL A 166 -20.89 31.31 25.47
CA VAL A 166 -20.08 32.32 26.20
C VAL A 166 -18.63 31.90 26.41
N ASN A 167 -18.24 30.67 26.11
CA ASN A 167 -16.92 30.14 26.50
C ASN A 167 -16.27 29.38 25.33
N ALA A 168 -14.95 29.36 25.34
CA ALA A 168 -14.13 28.59 24.38
C ALA A 168 -14.40 27.08 24.42
N ASP A 169 -14.78 26.55 25.58
CA ASP A 169 -15.11 25.14 25.79
C ASP A 169 -16.58 24.80 25.52
N ASP A 170 -17.35 25.74 24.97
CA ASP A 170 -18.74 25.46 24.58
C ASP A 170 -18.76 24.59 23.32
N ILE A 171 -19.59 23.54 23.35
CA ILE A 171 -19.86 22.65 22.23
C ILE A 171 -21.08 23.19 21.50
N ILE A 172 -20.88 23.50 20.23
CA ILE A 172 -21.88 24.03 19.34
C ILE A 172 -22.48 22.91 18.51
N TYR A 173 -23.78 22.70 18.65
CA TYR A 173 -24.56 21.83 17.77
C TYR A 173 -25.32 22.72 16.81
N ALA A 174 -25.02 22.65 15.54
CA ALA A 174 -25.60 23.50 14.53
C ALA A 174 -26.09 22.72 13.30
N THR A 175 -27.13 23.26 12.67
CA THR A 175 -27.57 22.82 11.35
C THR A 175 -27.36 23.94 10.33
N TYR A 176 -26.91 23.54 9.16
CA TYR A 176 -26.66 24.46 8.03
C TYR A 176 -27.61 24.12 6.88
N HIS A 177 -28.33 25.13 6.39
CA HIS A 177 -29.17 25.02 5.21
C HIS A 177 -28.69 25.98 4.14
N LYS A 178 -28.55 25.49 2.91
CA LYS A 178 -28.19 26.32 1.76
C LYS A 178 -29.34 27.25 1.43
N CYS A 179 -29.05 28.55 1.21
CA CYS A 179 -30.01 29.56 0.84
C CYS A 179 -29.88 29.97 -0.65
N ASP A 180 -30.97 30.44 -1.22
CA ASP A 180 -30.98 31.09 -2.53
C ASP A 180 -30.50 32.54 -2.47
N ALA A 181 -30.49 33.22 -3.61
CA ALA A 181 -30.08 34.63 -3.71
C ALA A 181 -30.96 35.61 -2.92
N THR A 182 -32.16 35.20 -2.49
CA THR A 182 -33.08 36.02 -1.67
C THR A 182 -32.89 35.77 -0.17
N GLY A 183 -32.03 34.76 0.20
CA GLY A 183 -31.79 34.34 1.58
C GLY A 183 -32.80 33.31 2.08
N ALA A 184 -33.67 32.78 1.22
CA ALA A 184 -34.59 31.71 1.58
C ALA A 184 -33.91 30.34 1.48
N VAL A 185 -34.24 29.43 2.41
CA VAL A 185 -33.74 28.05 2.40
C VAL A 185 -34.22 27.33 1.15
N VAL A 186 -33.29 26.80 0.36
CA VAL A 186 -33.58 26.10 -0.92
C VAL A 186 -34.32 24.80 -0.68
N ASP A 187 -33.87 23.98 0.29
CA ASP A 187 -34.49 22.73 0.66
C ASP A 187 -34.36 22.52 2.18
N ALA A 188 -35.49 22.54 2.85
CA ALA A 188 -35.54 22.34 4.32
C ALA A 188 -35.15 20.92 4.76
N ASN A 189 -35.16 19.91 3.84
CA ASN A 189 -34.75 18.54 4.12
C ASN A 189 -33.26 18.31 3.89
N ALA A 190 -32.61 19.16 3.09
CA ALA A 190 -31.18 19.11 2.80
C ALA A 190 -30.40 19.94 3.82
N LYS A 191 -30.29 19.39 5.05
CA LYS A 191 -29.50 19.99 6.16
C LYS A 191 -28.15 19.30 6.32
N GLN A 192 -27.15 20.06 6.69
CA GLN A 192 -25.90 19.55 7.22
C GLN A 192 -25.88 19.78 8.74
N GLU A 193 -25.50 18.77 9.48
CA GLU A 193 -25.38 18.84 10.95
C GLU A 193 -23.91 18.79 11.33
N ASP A 194 -23.54 19.64 12.28
CA ASP A 194 -22.19 19.69 12.83
C ASP A 194 -22.20 19.83 14.35
N THR A 195 -21.15 19.27 14.96
CA THR A 195 -20.91 19.36 16.39
C THR A 195 -19.46 19.68 16.62
N VAL A 196 -19.17 20.90 17.05
CA VAL A 196 -17.81 21.41 17.14
C VAL A 196 -17.61 22.23 18.40
N LEU A 197 -16.38 22.22 18.94
CA LEU A 197 -16.01 23.14 20.02
C LEU A 197 -15.92 24.56 19.46
N PHE A 198 -16.40 25.52 20.24
CA PHE A 198 -16.42 26.92 19.88
C PHE A 198 -15.02 27.45 19.51
N ASP A 199 -13.97 27.04 20.23
CA ASP A 199 -12.56 27.43 19.96
C ASP A 199 -12.01 26.90 18.64
N LYS A 200 -12.64 25.89 18.04
CA LYS A 200 -12.26 25.30 16.75
C LYS A 200 -12.96 25.92 15.54
N LEU A 201 -13.96 26.74 15.78
CA LEU A 201 -14.67 27.44 14.72
C LEU A 201 -13.83 28.60 14.15
N PRO A 202 -14.00 28.95 12.87
CA PRO A 202 -13.43 30.19 12.31
C PRO A 202 -13.77 31.42 13.14
N LYS A 203 -12.84 32.36 13.28
CA LYS A 203 -13.01 33.54 14.13
C LYS A 203 -14.24 34.36 13.78
N GLY A 204 -14.59 34.47 12.48
CA GLY A 204 -15.84 35.13 12.05
C GLY A 204 -17.08 34.43 12.58
N MET A 205 -17.09 33.10 12.60
CA MET A 205 -18.16 32.29 13.19
C MET A 205 -18.24 32.51 14.70
N GLN A 206 -17.10 32.48 15.41
CA GLN A 206 -17.05 32.71 16.86
C GLN A 206 -17.70 34.07 17.23
N THR A 207 -17.41 35.10 16.45
CA THR A 207 -17.98 36.44 16.66
C THR A 207 -19.51 36.48 16.51
N LEU A 208 -20.05 35.74 15.53
CA LEU A 208 -21.49 35.66 15.27
C LEU A 208 -22.22 34.81 16.30
N LEU A 209 -21.55 33.79 16.85
CA LEU A 209 -22.12 32.83 17.78
C LEU A 209 -22.13 33.32 19.23
N MET A 210 -21.21 34.21 19.61
CA MET A 210 -21.10 34.70 20.98
C MET A 210 -22.43 35.30 21.48
N GLY A 211 -22.92 34.80 22.60
CA GLY A 211 -24.19 35.20 23.20
C GLY A 211 -25.46 34.61 22.58
N LYS A 212 -25.33 33.80 21.52
CA LYS A 212 -26.47 33.11 20.89
C LYS A 212 -26.96 31.96 21.78
N LYS A 213 -28.25 31.62 21.61
CA LYS A 213 -28.94 30.53 22.33
C LYS A 213 -29.36 29.43 21.40
N ALA A 214 -29.74 28.28 21.97
CA ALA A 214 -30.40 27.24 21.21
C ALA A 214 -31.63 27.82 20.48
N GLU A 215 -31.89 27.35 19.27
CA GLU A 215 -32.93 27.81 18.32
C GLU A 215 -32.68 29.16 17.66
N ASP A 216 -31.62 29.88 18.03
CA ASP A 216 -31.21 31.08 17.29
C ASP A 216 -30.77 30.74 15.86
N THR A 217 -31.22 31.55 14.91
CA THR A 217 -30.86 31.46 13.51
C THR A 217 -30.12 32.68 13.04
N PHE A 218 -29.17 32.50 12.16
CA PHE A 218 -28.45 33.58 11.49
C PHE A 218 -27.92 33.09 10.15
N THR A 219 -27.46 34.01 9.31
CA THR A 219 -26.91 33.68 8.02
C THR A 219 -25.41 33.90 7.97
N ILE A 220 -24.72 33.07 7.22
CA ILE A 220 -23.29 33.19 6.96
C ILE A 220 -23.00 33.07 5.46
N VAL A 221 -21.87 33.62 5.06
CA VAL A 221 -21.25 33.39 3.76
C VAL A 221 -19.82 32.87 4.07
N PRO A 222 -19.47 31.65 3.70
CA PRO A 222 -18.21 31.00 4.15
C PRO A 222 -16.97 31.88 3.95
N ASN A 223 -16.81 32.50 2.78
CA ASN A 223 -15.67 33.39 2.48
C ASN A 223 -15.63 34.70 3.30
N GLN A 224 -16.68 35.03 4.04
CA GLN A 224 -16.71 36.20 4.92
C GLN A 224 -16.43 35.89 6.38
N VAL A 225 -16.68 34.64 6.77
CA VAL A 225 -16.50 34.19 8.16
C VAL A 225 -15.24 33.36 8.37
N CYS A 226 -14.64 32.83 7.30
CA CYS A 226 -13.40 32.03 7.33
C CYS A 226 -12.20 32.81 6.82
N GLY A 227 -11.05 32.63 7.43
CA GLY A 227 -9.78 33.01 6.83
C GLY A 227 -9.44 32.13 5.62
N ALA A 228 -8.46 32.53 4.80
CA ALA A 228 -8.06 31.78 3.60
C ALA A 228 -7.65 30.34 3.91
N ASP A 229 -6.94 30.14 5.00
CA ASP A 229 -6.44 28.83 5.43
C ASP A 229 -7.54 27.93 6.04
N GLU A 230 -8.65 28.54 6.53
CA GLU A 230 -9.76 27.83 7.18
C GLU A 230 -10.88 27.47 6.20
N LEU A 231 -10.98 28.20 5.08
CA LEU A 231 -12.11 28.13 4.17
C LEU A 231 -12.31 26.73 3.56
N THR A 232 -11.27 26.13 3.04
CA THR A 232 -11.33 24.82 2.39
C THR A 232 -11.77 23.73 3.39
N ALA A 233 -11.24 23.78 4.63
CA ALA A 233 -11.63 22.86 5.68
C ALA A 233 -13.10 23.05 6.08
N PHE A 234 -13.55 24.30 6.24
CA PHE A 234 -14.94 24.62 6.61
C PHE A 234 -15.96 24.26 5.52
N LEU A 235 -15.58 24.37 4.24
CA LEU A 235 -16.44 23.94 3.13
C LEU A 235 -16.56 22.41 3.07
N LYS A 236 -15.44 21.71 3.29
CA LYS A 236 -15.40 20.23 3.27
C LYS A 236 -16.12 19.63 4.47
N ASP A 237 -15.93 20.21 5.63
CA ASP A 237 -16.50 19.78 6.90
C ASP A 237 -16.73 21.02 7.81
N PRO A 238 -17.91 21.51 8.09
CA PRO A 238 -19.23 20.85 8.18
C PRO A 238 -20.14 20.98 6.94
N LEU A 239 -19.85 21.83 5.96
CA LEU A 239 -20.80 22.12 4.88
C LEU A 239 -20.90 21.02 3.83
N LYS A 240 -19.92 20.09 3.78
CA LYS A 240 -19.83 18.96 2.83
C LYS A 240 -19.98 19.41 1.36
N THR A 241 -19.31 20.52 1.01
CA THR A 241 -19.36 21.15 -0.30
C THR A 241 -17.96 21.51 -0.80
N THR A 242 -17.88 22.18 -1.93
CA THR A 242 -16.64 22.54 -2.61
C THR A 242 -16.46 24.05 -2.69
N GLU A 243 -15.32 24.52 -3.18
CA GLU A 243 -14.99 25.97 -3.33
C GLU A 243 -16.00 26.74 -4.17
N THR A 244 -16.78 26.10 -5.04
CA THR A 244 -17.85 26.73 -5.80
C THR A 244 -18.94 27.37 -4.93
N ASP A 245 -19.10 26.85 -3.70
CA ASP A 245 -20.09 27.31 -2.74
C ASP A 245 -19.54 28.31 -1.70
N ALA A 246 -18.29 28.76 -1.82
CA ALA A 246 -17.65 29.68 -0.89
C ALA A 246 -18.36 31.01 -0.73
N ALA A 247 -19.05 31.50 -1.78
CA ALA A 247 -19.84 32.72 -1.81
C ALA A 247 -21.34 32.48 -1.59
N THR A 248 -21.76 31.23 -1.34
CA THR A 248 -23.17 30.90 -1.13
C THR A 248 -23.59 31.22 0.31
N THR A 249 -24.80 31.74 0.46
CA THR A 249 -25.38 32.04 1.78
C THR A 249 -25.91 30.76 2.41
N TYR A 250 -25.58 30.54 3.68
CA TYR A 250 -26.12 29.47 4.51
C TYR A 250 -26.89 30.04 5.71
N GLN A 251 -28.04 29.49 6.00
CA GLN A 251 -28.73 29.68 7.26
C GLN A 251 -28.17 28.68 8.28
N VAL A 252 -27.72 29.20 9.41
CA VAL A 252 -27.23 28.39 10.53
C VAL A 252 -28.27 28.47 11.64
N THR A 253 -28.67 27.34 12.14
CA THR A 253 -29.55 27.22 13.32
C THR A 253 -28.79 26.47 14.43
N LEU A 254 -28.66 27.11 15.59
CA LEU A 254 -28.15 26.43 16.77
C LEU A 254 -29.23 25.47 17.31
N THR A 255 -28.92 24.18 17.33
CA THR A 255 -29.87 23.19 17.86
C THR A 255 -29.67 22.96 19.34
N LYS A 256 -28.43 23.09 19.84
CA LYS A 256 -28.07 22.88 21.24
C LYS A 256 -26.74 23.59 21.53
N VAL A 257 -26.60 24.05 22.76
CA VAL A 257 -25.31 24.48 23.32
C VAL A 257 -25.02 23.62 24.54
N ALA A 258 -23.79 23.15 24.65
CA ALA A 258 -23.32 22.43 25.86
C ALA A 258 -21.90 22.91 26.17
N ARG A 259 -21.47 22.78 27.42
CA ARG A 259 -20.10 23.07 27.82
C ARG A 259 -19.36 21.78 28.10
N LEU A 260 -18.19 21.67 27.52
CA LEU A 260 -17.27 20.60 27.87
C LEU A 260 -16.68 20.87 29.24
N ILE A 261 -17.07 20.08 30.24
CA ILE A 261 -16.45 20.10 31.55
C ILE A 261 -15.32 19.08 31.53
N PRO A 262 -14.06 19.53 31.62
CA PRO A 262 -12.92 18.63 31.65
C PRO A 262 -13.05 17.65 32.82
N ARG A 263 -12.62 16.39 32.59
CA ARG A 263 -12.58 15.37 33.62
C ARG A 263 -11.53 15.68 34.66
N ASP A 264 -11.82 15.44 35.93
CA ASP A 264 -10.81 15.52 36.99
C ASP A 264 -9.71 14.45 36.81
N LEU A 265 -8.49 14.80 37.20
CA LEU A 265 -7.37 13.88 37.22
C LEU A 265 -7.40 13.00 38.47
N ASP A 266 -8.21 11.95 38.41
CA ASP A 266 -8.46 11.03 39.49
C ASP A 266 -8.18 9.56 39.08
N GLU A 267 -8.21 8.66 40.07
CA GLU A 267 -7.97 7.22 39.86
C GLU A 267 -8.91 6.60 38.84
N THR A 268 -10.15 7.15 38.71
CA THR A 268 -11.13 6.62 37.75
C THR A 268 -10.73 6.97 36.32
N LEU A 269 -10.23 8.18 36.07
CA LEU A 269 -9.68 8.57 34.78
C LEU A 269 -8.41 7.75 34.44
N TYR A 270 -7.52 7.54 35.42
CA TYR A 270 -6.30 6.77 35.18
C TYR A 270 -6.62 5.33 34.77
N ALA A 271 -7.61 4.70 35.42
CA ALA A 271 -8.08 3.36 35.08
C ALA A 271 -8.78 3.29 33.70
N GLU A 272 -9.49 4.35 33.29
CA GLU A 272 -10.09 4.43 31.96
C GLU A 272 -9.04 4.58 30.86
N VAL A 273 -7.97 5.35 31.10
CA VAL A 273 -6.89 5.56 30.12
C VAL A 273 -5.96 4.34 30.05
N PHE A 274 -5.64 3.75 31.21
CA PHE A 274 -4.75 2.58 31.33
C PHE A 274 -5.40 1.45 32.13
N PRO A 275 -6.33 0.69 31.55
CA PRO A 275 -7.13 -0.31 32.27
C PRO A 275 -6.30 -1.40 32.96
N ASN A 276 -5.12 -1.70 32.42
CA ASN A 276 -4.25 -2.77 32.91
C ASN A 276 -3.14 -2.26 33.85
N ALA A 277 -3.14 -0.98 34.22
CA ALA A 277 -2.14 -0.39 35.09
C ALA A 277 -2.80 0.05 36.41
N ALA A 278 -2.27 -0.43 37.54
CA ALA A 278 -2.75 -0.02 38.88
C ALA A 278 -2.19 1.37 39.27
N ILE A 279 -2.67 2.44 38.60
CA ILE A 279 -2.22 3.80 38.79
C ILE A 279 -3.18 4.52 39.79
N THR A 280 -2.63 5.00 40.89
CA THR A 280 -3.42 5.66 41.96
C THR A 280 -2.99 7.11 42.18
N THR A 281 -1.85 7.55 41.64
CA THR A 281 -1.33 8.91 41.83
C THR A 281 -1.11 9.63 40.51
N LEU A 282 -1.22 10.97 40.53
CA LEU A 282 -0.97 11.81 39.36
C LEU A 282 0.48 11.66 38.84
N ASP A 283 1.45 11.52 39.72
CA ASP A 283 2.85 11.37 39.32
C ASP A 283 3.08 10.03 38.61
N ALA A 284 2.51 8.94 39.12
CA ALA A 284 2.56 7.63 38.44
C ALA A 284 1.85 7.68 37.06
N PHE A 285 0.75 8.43 36.95
CA PHE A 285 0.05 8.63 35.70
C PHE A 285 0.89 9.41 34.68
N LYS A 286 1.56 10.49 35.11
CA LYS A 286 2.49 11.25 34.26
C LYS A 286 3.66 10.39 33.80
N GLU A 287 4.26 9.60 34.67
CA GLU A 287 5.36 8.70 34.28
C GLU A 287 4.89 7.66 33.27
N LYS A 288 3.67 7.11 33.42
CA LYS A 288 3.10 6.19 32.44
C LYS A 288 2.82 6.85 31.10
N LEU A 289 2.28 8.08 31.08
CA LEU A 289 2.12 8.88 29.87
C LEU A 289 3.46 9.15 29.19
N LYS A 290 4.49 9.49 29.95
CA LYS A 290 5.85 9.71 29.45
C LYS A 290 6.43 8.44 28.80
N GLU A 291 6.20 7.29 29.43
CA GLU A 291 6.60 6.00 28.87
C GLU A 291 5.92 5.73 27.54
N GLU A 292 4.60 5.91 27.46
CA GLU A 292 3.83 5.65 26.23
C GLU A 292 4.18 6.63 25.10
N LEU A 293 4.30 7.93 25.39
CA LEU A 293 4.79 8.90 24.41
C LEU A 293 6.22 8.58 23.95
N GLY A 294 7.07 8.15 24.88
CA GLY A 294 8.42 7.72 24.54
C GLY A 294 8.44 6.52 23.59
N LYS A 295 7.59 5.53 23.82
CA LYS A 295 7.43 4.38 22.90
C LYS A 295 7.00 4.83 21.52
N GLU A 296 6.02 5.74 21.45
CA GLU A 296 5.55 6.29 20.19
C GLU A 296 6.66 7.04 19.45
N PHE A 297 7.45 7.86 20.14
CA PHE A 297 8.58 8.55 19.54
C PHE A 297 9.68 7.60 19.05
N VAL A 298 9.96 6.53 19.78
CA VAL A 298 10.87 5.47 19.30
C VAL A 298 10.34 4.84 18.03
N ARG A 299 9.02 4.57 17.94
CA ARG A 299 8.39 3.99 16.76
C ARG A 299 8.52 4.90 15.54
N ILE A 300 8.12 6.17 15.64
CA ILE A 300 8.18 7.10 14.51
C ILE A 300 9.62 7.41 14.08
N SER A 301 10.56 7.46 15.04
CA SER A 301 11.99 7.60 14.75
C SER A 301 12.54 6.39 13.99
N LYS A 302 12.16 5.18 14.39
CA LYS A 302 12.52 3.94 13.70
C LYS A 302 11.94 3.89 12.29
N GLU A 303 10.67 4.25 12.14
CA GLU A 303 10.01 4.32 10.82
C GLU A 303 10.71 5.30 9.88
N ARG A 304 11.09 6.48 10.39
CA ARG A 304 11.86 7.44 9.61
C ARG A 304 13.22 6.88 9.18
N LEU A 305 13.98 6.29 10.10
CA LEU A 305 15.28 5.70 9.79
C LEU A 305 15.14 4.58 8.75
N THR A 306 14.11 3.74 8.88
CA THR A 306 13.78 2.68 7.92
C THR A 306 13.54 3.26 6.54
N ASN A 307 12.74 4.33 6.44
CA ASN A 307 12.47 5.02 5.18
C ASN A 307 13.73 5.65 4.58
N GLU A 308 14.57 6.30 5.39
CA GLU A 308 15.85 6.86 4.93
C GLU A 308 16.79 5.77 4.40
N MET A 309 16.86 4.59 5.04
CA MET A 309 17.63 3.44 4.54
C MET A 309 17.09 2.94 3.19
N TYR A 310 15.78 2.82 3.09
CA TYR A 310 15.08 2.38 1.88
C TYR A 310 15.40 3.32 0.70
N GLU A 311 15.14 4.62 0.87
CA GLU A 311 15.35 5.61 -0.17
C GLU A 311 16.84 5.74 -0.59
N LEU A 312 17.73 5.73 0.39
CA LEU A 312 19.17 5.75 0.12
C LEU A 312 19.60 4.54 -0.72
N LEU A 313 19.11 3.35 -0.40
CA LEU A 313 19.43 2.13 -1.15
C LEU A 313 18.88 2.19 -2.57
N VAL A 314 17.63 2.62 -2.76
CA VAL A 314 17.00 2.69 -4.08
C VAL A 314 17.65 3.75 -4.97
N HIS A 315 17.94 4.94 -4.42
CA HIS A 315 18.48 6.05 -5.22
C HIS A 315 19.98 5.94 -5.47
N GLN A 316 20.75 5.42 -4.54
CA GLN A 316 22.21 5.38 -4.69
C GLN A 316 22.77 4.07 -5.23
N THR A 317 21.96 3.01 -5.30
CA THR A 317 22.38 1.78 -5.96
C THR A 317 22.26 1.94 -7.47
N LYS A 318 23.43 1.90 -8.14
CA LYS A 318 23.46 1.93 -9.61
C LYS A 318 22.97 0.60 -10.16
N LEU A 319 21.80 0.61 -10.75
CA LEU A 319 21.12 -0.55 -11.25
C LEU A 319 20.48 -0.21 -12.60
N ASP A 320 21.00 -0.84 -13.67
CA ASP A 320 20.43 -0.71 -15.00
C ASP A 320 19.24 -1.66 -15.15
N LEU A 321 18.21 -1.19 -15.84
CA LEU A 321 17.01 -1.98 -16.12
C LEU A 321 16.72 -1.99 -17.63
N PRO A 322 16.16 -3.08 -18.17
CA PRO A 322 15.73 -3.16 -19.57
C PRO A 322 14.42 -2.38 -19.79
N VAL A 323 14.47 -1.07 -19.70
CA VAL A 323 13.30 -0.17 -19.67
C VAL A 323 12.35 -0.44 -20.85
N ALA A 324 12.86 -0.59 -22.06
CA ALA A 324 12.03 -0.83 -23.24
C ALA A 324 11.26 -2.15 -23.14
N PHE A 325 11.92 -3.22 -22.68
CA PHE A 325 11.27 -4.51 -22.43
C PHE A 325 10.22 -4.41 -21.32
N LEU A 326 10.55 -3.78 -20.21
CA LEU A 326 9.64 -3.66 -19.06
C LEU A 326 8.37 -2.87 -19.42
N LYS A 327 8.48 -1.77 -20.14
CA LYS A 327 7.34 -1.00 -20.64
C LYS A 327 6.46 -1.83 -21.58
N ARG A 328 7.07 -2.56 -22.51
CA ARG A 328 6.32 -3.47 -23.37
C ARG A 328 5.65 -4.60 -22.58
N TRP A 329 6.36 -5.17 -21.60
CA TRP A 329 5.80 -6.19 -20.74
C TRP A 329 4.63 -5.66 -19.89
N MET A 330 4.71 -4.46 -19.36
CA MET A 330 3.58 -3.81 -18.67
C MET A 330 2.38 -3.62 -19.58
N LYS A 331 2.60 -3.33 -20.86
CA LYS A 331 1.55 -3.11 -21.85
C LYS A 331 0.87 -4.41 -22.30
N GLU A 332 1.65 -5.41 -22.64
CA GLU A 332 1.19 -6.62 -23.36
C GLU A 332 1.35 -7.93 -22.57
N GLY A 333 2.21 -7.95 -21.55
CA GLY A 333 2.57 -9.17 -20.82
C GLY A 333 1.60 -9.57 -19.69
N GLN A 334 0.52 -8.81 -19.50
CA GLN A 334 -0.49 -9.05 -18.47
C GLN A 334 -1.84 -9.40 -19.10
N GLU A 335 -2.79 -9.93 -18.29
CA GLU A 335 -4.13 -10.27 -18.76
C GLU A 335 -4.89 -9.10 -19.39
N LYS A 336 -4.70 -7.88 -18.84
CA LYS A 336 -5.30 -6.65 -19.36
C LYS A 336 -4.25 -5.86 -20.12
N VAL A 337 -4.48 -5.66 -21.41
CA VAL A 337 -3.65 -4.76 -22.24
C VAL A 337 -3.85 -3.31 -21.78
N ARG A 338 -2.74 -2.58 -21.56
CA ARG A 338 -2.71 -1.17 -21.16
C ARG A 338 -2.38 -0.28 -22.33
N THR A 339 -2.72 1.01 -22.23
CA THR A 339 -2.29 2.02 -23.22
C THR A 339 -0.87 2.50 -22.92
N ASP A 340 -0.25 3.18 -23.90
CA ASP A 340 1.09 3.73 -23.71
C ASP A 340 1.09 4.85 -22.64
N GLU A 341 0.00 5.65 -22.57
CA GLU A 341 -0.17 6.69 -21.59
C GLU A 341 -0.29 6.13 -20.16
N GLU A 342 -1.05 5.05 -19.98
CA GLU A 342 -1.17 4.35 -18.68
C GLU A 342 0.19 3.80 -18.24
N VAL A 343 0.94 3.17 -19.15
CA VAL A 343 2.28 2.64 -18.87
C VAL A 343 3.25 3.75 -18.49
N GLU A 344 3.28 4.88 -19.22
CA GLU A 344 4.17 6.00 -18.90
C GLU A 344 3.83 6.61 -17.52
N ALA A 345 2.56 6.73 -17.18
CA ALA A 345 2.14 7.26 -15.89
C ALA A 345 2.54 6.36 -14.71
N GLU A 346 2.47 5.03 -14.88
CA GLU A 346 2.75 4.05 -13.83
C GLU A 346 4.22 3.62 -13.77
N PHE A 347 4.99 3.81 -14.85
CA PHE A 347 6.34 3.25 -14.97
C PHE A 347 7.30 3.77 -13.89
N GLY A 348 7.19 5.03 -13.49
CA GLY A 348 8.05 5.61 -12.44
C GLY A 348 7.92 4.87 -11.10
N SER A 349 6.68 4.62 -10.67
CA SER A 349 6.40 3.87 -9.45
C SER A 349 6.82 2.41 -9.57
N PHE A 350 6.57 1.80 -10.72
CA PHE A 350 6.99 0.43 -11.01
C PHE A 350 8.52 0.27 -10.98
N ASP A 351 9.28 1.18 -11.62
CA ASP A 351 10.75 1.19 -11.63
C ASP A 351 11.30 1.27 -10.19
N HIS A 352 10.75 2.17 -9.39
CA HIS A 352 11.14 2.35 -7.99
C HIS A 352 10.91 1.07 -7.16
N GLN A 353 9.72 0.48 -7.27
CA GLN A 353 9.39 -0.79 -6.61
C GLN A 353 10.27 -1.95 -7.08
N LEU A 354 10.55 -2.03 -8.39
CA LEU A 354 11.37 -3.09 -8.96
C LEU A 354 12.82 -3.00 -8.46
N ARG A 355 13.38 -1.77 -8.39
CA ARG A 355 14.72 -1.53 -7.82
C ARG A 355 14.78 -2.02 -6.38
N TRP A 356 13.82 -1.66 -5.56
CA TRP A 356 13.76 -2.12 -4.18
C TRP A 356 13.67 -3.64 -4.10
N THR A 357 12.81 -4.27 -4.90
CA THR A 357 12.68 -5.73 -4.93
C THR A 357 14.01 -6.41 -5.24
N LEU A 358 14.74 -5.94 -6.26
CA LEU A 358 16.03 -6.52 -6.62
C LEU A 358 17.09 -6.32 -5.52
N ILE A 359 17.12 -5.15 -4.89
CA ILE A 359 18.05 -4.84 -3.80
C ILE A 359 17.76 -5.70 -2.58
N SER A 360 16.49 -5.73 -2.15
CA SER A 360 16.07 -6.51 -0.98
C SER A 360 16.26 -8.00 -1.18
N ASP A 361 15.88 -8.56 -2.34
CA ASP A 361 16.09 -9.98 -2.65
C ASP A 361 17.57 -10.34 -2.59
N LYS A 362 18.44 -9.52 -3.20
CA LYS A 362 19.88 -9.72 -3.16
C LYS A 362 20.40 -9.73 -1.72
N LEU A 363 20.00 -8.75 -0.90
CA LEU A 363 20.43 -8.66 0.50
C LEU A 363 19.94 -9.85 1.33
N ILE A 364 18.69 -10.25 1.16
CA ILE A 364 18.10 -11.37 1.87
C ILE A 364 18.83 -12.68 1.54
N VAL A 365 19.09 -12.93 0.26
CA VAL A 365 19.76 -14.16 -0.19
C VAL A 365 21.23 -14.20 0.24
N GLU A 366 22.01 -13.13 -0.02
CA GLU A 366 23.43 -13.07 0.29
C GLU A 366 23.71 -13.14 1.79
N ASN A 367 22.84 -12.57 2.61
CA ASN A 367 23.01 -12.52 4.07
C ASN A 367 22.20 -13.59 4.79
N LYS A 368 21.55 -14.51 4.06
CA LYS A 368 20.78 -15.64 4.60
C LYS A 368 19.74 -15.19 5.63
N ILE A 369 19.07 -14.07 5.34
CA ILE A 369 18.00 -13.57 6.20
C ILE A 369 16.79 -14.48 6.02
N GLN A 370 16.33 -15.11 7.08
CA GLN A 370 15.28 -16.12 7.05
C GLN A 370 14.29 -15.91 8.19
N VAL A 371 13.04 -16.22 7.95
CA VAL A 371 11.96 -16.33 8.94
C VAL A 371 11.44 -17.77 8.86
N ASN A 372 11.27 -18.42 9.99
CA ASN A 372 10.67 -19.75 10.01
C ASN A 372 9.18 -19.67 10.38
N LEU A 373 8.45 -20.78 10.19
CA LEU A 373 7.01 -20.84 10.44
C LEU A 373 6.66 -20.64 11.92
N ASP A 374 7.55 -21.08 12.82
CA ASP A 374 7.35 -20.89 14.27
C ASP A 374 7.47 -19.41 14.66
N ASP A 375 8.38 -18.67 14.03
CA ASP A 375 8.49 -17.22 14.22
C ASP A 375 7.17 -16.54 13.82
N VAL A 376 6.61 -16.91 12.67
CA VAL A 376 5.31 -16.37 12.18
C VAL A 376 4.19 -16.69 13.17
N LYS A 377 4.12 -17.96 13.61
CA LYS A 377 3.12 -18.39 14.58
C LYS A 377 3.22 -17.62 15.90
N ASN A 378 4.42 -17.42 16.41
CA ASN A 378 4.65 -16.66 17.65
C ASN A 378 4.30 -15.19 17.49
N SER A 379 4.63 -14.58 16.36
CA SER A 379 4.27 -13.19 16.05
C SER A 379 2.74 -13.02 15.98
N LEU A 380 2.03 -13.90 15.27
CA LEU A 380 0.59 -13.89 15.20
C LEU A 380 -0.05 -14.10 16.57
N LYS A 381 0.48 -15.03 17.37
CA LYS A 381 0.01 -15.23 18.74
C LYS A 381 0.15 -13.96 19.58
N ALA A 382 1.32 -13.30 19.53
CA ALA A 382 1.56 -12.06 20.25
C ALA A 382 0.62 -10.92 19.81
N GLN A 383 0.33 -10.81 18.52
CA GLN A 383 -0.62 -9.83 17.99
C GLN A 383 -2.04 -10.08 18.51
N VAL A 384 -2.49 -11.34 18.49
CA VAL A 384 -3.81 -11.72 19.02
C VAL A 384 -3.89 -11.42 20.52
N MET A 385 -2.89 -11.81 21.31
CA MET A 385 -2.84 -11.52 22.75
C MET A 385 -2.91 -10.03 23.03
N SER A 386 -2.12 -9.24 22.30
CA SER A 386 -2.14 -7.78 22.42
C SER A 386 -3.50 -7.17 22.06
N TYR A 387 -4.17 -7.68 21.01
CA TYR A 387 -5.50 -7.21 20.61
C TYR A 387 -6.55 -7.41 21.70
N PHE A 388 -6.46 -8.50 22.47
CA PHE A 388 -7.32 -8.78 23.61
C PHE A 388 -6.82 -8.15 24.93
N GLY A 389 -5.78 -7.31 24.89
CA GLY A 389 -5.21 -6.68 26.07
C GLY A 389 -4.51 -7.64 27.03
N MET A 390 -4.10 -8.81 26.55
CA MET A 390 -3.42 -9.86 27.30
C MET A 390 -1.90 -9.77 27.14
N GLY A 391 -1.18 -10.13 28.18
CA GLY A 391 0.28 -10.27 28.12
C GLY A 391 0.71 -11.51 27.35
N ALA A 392 1.98 -11.54 26.91
CA ALA A 392 2.51 -12.69 26.18
C ALA A 392 2.49 -14.01 26.97
N ASP A 393 2.55 -13.91 28.30
CA ASP A 393 2.60 -15.05 29.23
C ASP A 393 1.23 -15.40 29.84
N ASP A 394 0.17 -14.68 29.46
CA ASP A 394 -1.17 -14.95 29.97
C ASP A 394 -1.71 -16.27 29.42
N GLU A 395 -2.41 -17.03 30.26
CA GLU A 395 -3.07 -18.26 29.83
C GLU A 395 -4.38 -17.96 29.09
N ALA A 396 -4.47 -18.40 27.84
CA ALA A 396 -5.63 -18.27 26.99
C ALA A 396 -6.07 -19.65 26.43
N PRO A 397 -6.92 -20.40 27.13
CA PRO A 397 -7.31 -21.75 26.69
C PRO A 397 -7.93 -21.84 25.29
N TRP A 398 -8.51 -20.73 24.82
CA TRP A 398 -9.10 -20.62 23.48
C TRP A 398 -8.06 -20.35 22.37
N MET A 399 -6.83 -19.97 22.74
CA MET A 399 -5.79 -19.52 21.82
C MET A 399 -5.41 -20.57 20.79
N ASP A 400 -5.24 -21.82 21.21
CA ASP A 400 -4.82 -22.89 20.29
C ASP A 400 -5.84 -23.11 19.19
N GLY A 401 -7.14 -23.14 19.53
CA GLY A 401 -8.20 -23.26 18.53
C GLY A 401 -8.32 -22.03 17.61
N TYR A 402 -7.99 -20.85 18.10
CA TYR A 402 -7.97 -19.63 17.31
C TYR A 402 -6.76 -19.60 16.36
N MET A 403 -5.58 -19.96 16.87
CA MET A 403 -4.36 -20.07 16.07
C MET A 403 -4.48 -21.13 14.97
N ASP A 404 -5.16 -22.26 15.24
CA ASP A 404 -5.42 -23.28 14.22
C ASP A 404 -6.27 -22.76 13.03
N LYS A 405 -7.09 -21.76 13.26
CA LYS A 405 -7.86 -21.10 12.20
C LYS A 405 -7.00 -20.12 11.43
N ILE A 406 -6.24 -19.27 12.13
CA ILE A 406 -5.34 -18.28 11.49
C ILE A 406 -4.28 -18.98 10.65
N MET A 407 -3.70 -20.08 11.16
CA MET A 407 -2.67 -20.86 10.46
C MET A 407 -3.19 -21.63 9.23
N LYS A 408 -4.47 -21.54 8.90
CA LYS A 408 -5.07 -22.02 7.63
C LYS A 408 -5.27 -20.91 6.63
N ASP A 409 -5.15 -19.66 7.04
CA ASP A 409 -5.25 -18.49 6.16
C ASP A 409 -3.88 -18.17 5.57
N GLU A 410 -3.62 -18.72 4.37
CA GLU A 410 -2.36 -18.53 3.65
C GLU A 410 -2.01 -17.05 3.44
N LYS A 411 -3.01 -16.20 3.25
CA LYS A 411 -2.80 -14.76 3.04
C LYS A 411 -2.22 -14.11 4.30
N THR A 412 -2.83 -14.34 5.46
CA THR A 412 -2.36 -13.82 6.75
C THR A 412 -0.95 -14.30 7.08
N ILE A 413 -0.66 -15.57 6.79
CA ILE A 413 0.69 -16.14 6.98
C ILE A 413 1.71 -15.45 6.07
N ASP A 414 1.40 -15.31 4.77
CA ASP A 414 2.31 -14.69 3.80
C ASP A 414 2.57 -13.21 4.13
N GLU A 415 1.54 -12.45 4.47
CA GLU A 415 1.66 -11.05 4.90
C GLU A 415 2.55 -10.92 6.16
N THR A 416 2.32 -11.77 7.16
CA THR A 416 3.12 -11.76 8.39
C THR A 416 4.56 -12.19 8.12
N TYR A 417 4.76 -13.24 7.32
CA TYR A 417 6.08 -13.70 6.90
C TYR A 417 6.87 -12.59 6.20
N ARG A 418 6.26 -11.92 5.23
CA ARG A 418 6.89 -10.80 4.49
C ARG A 418 7.24 -9.65 5.42
N LYS A 419 6.32 -9.26 6.29
CA LYS A 419 6.58 -8.22 7.28
C LYS A 419 7.79 -8.56 8.15
N MET A 420 7.81 -9.77 8.72
CA MET A 420 8.92 -10.20 9.56
C MET A 420 10.25 -10.31 8.80
N LEU A 421 10.20 -10.72 7.54
CA LEU A 421 11.38 -10.79 6.68
C LEU A 421 11.97 -9.39 6.45
N PHE A 422 11.11 -8.39 6.19
CA PHE A 422 11.54 -6.99 6.05
C PHE A 422 12.02 -6.42 7.38
N ASP A 423 11.35 -6.71 8.48
CA ASP A 423 11.82 -6.26 9.81
C ASP A 423 13.26 -6.77 10.08
N ARG A 424 13.54 -8.05 9.83
CA ARG A 424 14.89 -8.63 9.94
C ARG A 424 15.90 -8.05 8.95
N LEU A 425 15.44 -7.74 7.73
CA LEU A 425 16.29 -7.06 6.75
C LEU A 425 16.72 -5.68 7.26
N PHE A 426 15.79 -4.89 7.79
CA PHE A 426 16.11 -3.57 8.30
C PHE A 426 16.94 -3.61 9.59
N GLU A 427 16.72 -4.58 10.47
CA GLU A 427 17.62 -4.83 11.62
C GLU A 427 19.05 -5.17 11.17
N TYR A 428 19.20 -5.98 10.15
CA TYR A 428 20.50 -6.24 9.52
C TYR A 428 21.10 -4.96 8.95
N LEU A 429 20.32 -4.17 8.19
CA LEU A 429 20.75 -2.92 7.57
C LEU A 429 21.24 -1.89 8.59
N GLU A 430 20.59 -1.78 9.75
CA GLU A 430 21.06 -0.92 10.85
C GLU A 430 22.49 -1.25 11.28
N THR A 431 22.92 -2.52 11.14
CA THR A 431 24.31 -2.93 11.46
C THR A 431 25.30 -2.61 10.35
N GLN A 432 24.84 -2.36 9.13
CA GLN A 432 25.68 -2.12 7.95
C GLN A 432 25.99 -0.63 7.74
N PHE A 433 25.09 0.25 8.18
CA PHE A 433 25.26 1.69 8.06
C PHE A 433 25.99 2.32 9.26
N THR A 434 26.53 3.51 9.07
CA THR A 434 27.07 4.32 10.17
C THR A 434 25.95 5.20 10.72
N ILE A 435 25.28 4.75 11.79
CA ILE A 435 24.17 5.48 12.39
C ILE A 435 24.68 6.44 13.47
N GLN A 436 24.28 7.71 13.37
CA GLN A 436 24.57 8.75 14.36
C GLN A 436 23.27 9.11 15.10
N ASP A 437 23.26 8.96 16.41
CA ASP A 437 22.13 9.39 17.25
C ASP A 437 22.14 10.90 17.42
N LYS A 438 20.98 11.54 17.17
CA LYS A 438 20.78 12.97 17.34
C LYS A 438 19.50 13.22 18.15
N LYS A 439 19.63 13.88 19.29
CA LYS A 439 18.50 14.34 20.08
C LYS A 439 17.89 15.58 19.45
N VAL A 440 16.58 15.60 19.37
CA VAL A 440 15.79 16.71 18.82
C VAL A 440 14.51 16.90 19.62
N SER A 441 13.93 18.10 19.57
CA SER A 441 12.58 18.33 20.06
C SER A 441 11.54 17.75 19.09
N GLU A 442 10.30 17.56 19.56
CA GLU A 442 9.18 17.15 18.71
C GLU A 442 8.99 18.11 17.53
N GLU A 443 9.00 19.42 17.81
CA GLU A 443 8.82 20.47 16.80
C GLU A 443 9.93 20.43 15.73
N GLU A 444 11.18 20.24 16.16
CA GLU A 444 12.30 20.07 15.23
C GLU A 444 12.16 18.81 14.41
N PHE A 445 11.72 17.70 15.01
CA PHE A 445 11.54 16.43 14.30
C PHE A 445 10.48 16.53 13.20
N PHE A 446 9.31 17.11 13.49
CA PHE A 446 8.23 17.26 12.50
C PHE A 446 8.52 18.35 11.46
N LYS A 447 9.42 19.27 11.73
CA LYS A 447 9.93 20.24 10.72
C LYS A 447 11.00 19.63 9.80
N LEU A 448 11.60 18.50 10.18
CA LEU A 448 12.49 17.78 9.28
C LEU A 448 11.67 17.33 8.07
N GLN A 449 11.81 18.02 6.96
CA GLN A 449 11.22 17.59 5.70
C GLN A 449 11.68 16.15 5.43
N ASP A 450 10.76 15.30 5.06
CA ASP A 450 11.12 14.02 4.47
C ASP A 450 11.86 14.36 3.17
N PRO A 451 13.17 14.03 3.03
CA PRO A 451 13.93 14.37 1.84
C PRO A 451 13.29 13.82 0.56
N HIS A 452 12.32 12.92 0.68
CA HIS A 452 11.72 12.16 -0.40
C HIS A 452 10.18 12.21 -0.42
N ALA A 453 9.55 13.12 0.35
CA ALA A 453 8.08 13.28 0.46
C ALA A 453 7.36 13.56 -0.87
N THR A 454 8.09 13.77 -1.97
CA THR A 454 7.52 14.03 -3.30
C THR A 454 7.04 12.78 -4.03
N HIS A 455 7.24 11.57 -3.49
CA HIS A 455 6.91 10.31 -4.18
C HIS A 455 5.79 9.47 -3.56
N HIS A 456 5.22 9.87 -2.43
CA HIS A 456 4.12 9.17 -1.78
C HIS A 456 2.80 9.97 -1.84
N HIS A 457 2.29 10.19 -3.05
CA HIS A 457 0.88 10.48 -3.26
C HIS A 457 0.28 9.30 -4.02
N HIS A 458 -0.24 8.35 -3.24
CA HIS A 458 -1.40 7.53 -3.67
C HIS A 458 -2.01 6.81 -2.46
#